data_78c3367240d99350c8f6a63091a8ea73
#
_entry.id   78c3367240d99350c8f6a63091a8ea73
#
_cell.length_a   1.000
_cell.length_b   1.000
_cell.length_c   1.000
_cell.angle_alpha   90.00
_cell.angle_beta   90.00
_cell.angle_gamma   90.00
#
_symmetry.space_group_name_H-M   'P 1'
#
loop_
_entity.id
_entity.type
_entity.pdbx_description
1 polymer ?
#
loop_
_entity_poly.entity_id
_entity_poly.type
_entity_poly.pdbx_seq_one_letter_code
_entity_poly.pdbx_strand_id
1 'polypeptide(L)'
;MGTMPFGNQADEAMAHRILDQSFDAGINFFDTAEGYPVPPDAKYVGRTEEIVGRWMKGKDRDAIIIATKVSGPSHIWFKSPKRAGMTAVDRHNIMKAVEDSLRRLQTDYIDLYQTHWPDHGVAYDETMEVLDELVR
;
A
#
# COMPACT_ATOMS: atom_id res chain seq x y z
N MET A 1 -7.65 -10.81 -0.93
CA MET A 1 -7.57 -10.57 -2.39
C MET A 1 -6.45 -9.60 -2.69
N GLY A 2 -5.55 -9.90 -3.67
CA GLY A 2 -4.50 -8.98 -4.12
C GLY A 2 -5.02 -7.96 -5.13
N THR A 3 -4.45 -6.74 -5.11
CA THR A 3 -4.88 -5.62 -5.97
C THR A 3 -3.76 -5.13 -6.91
N MET A 4 -2.66 -5.85 -6.98
CA MET A 4 -1.42 -5.49 -7.69
C MET A 4 -1.58 -4.98 -9.13
N PRO A 5 -2.50 -5.47 -9.99
CA PRO A 5 -2.66 -4.99 -11.36
C PRO A 5 -3.55 -3.75 -11.52
N PHE A 6 -4.20 -3.28 -10.44
CA PHE A 6 -5.18 -2.18 -10.52
C PHE A 6 -4.50 -0.83 -10.75
N GLY A 7 -4.89 -0.17 -11.82
CA GLY A 7 -4.35 1.13 -12.23
C GLY A 7 -3.33 1.06 -13.36
N ASN A 8 -3.01 -0.15 -13.84
CA ASN A 8 -2.20 -0.38 -15.04
C ASN A 8 -2.86 -1.42 -15.94
N GLN A 9 -2.81 -2.72 -15.58
CA GLN A 9 -3.39 -3.80 -16.39
C GLN A 9 -4.94 -3.83 -16.30
N ALA A 10 -5.50 -3.42 -15.18
CA ALA A 10 -6.93 -3.18 -15.01
C ALA A 10 -7.14 -1.70 -14.72
N ASP A 11 -8.01 -1.04 -15.49
CA ASP A 11 -8.43 0.32 -15.21
C ASP A 11 -9.29 0.40 -13.94
N GLU A 12 -9.58 1.61 -13.48
CA GLU A 12 -10.31 1.83 -12.24
C GLU A 12 -11.73 1.22 -12.29
N ALA A 13 -12.42 1.33 -13.42
CA ALA A 13 -13.76 0.76 -13.57
C ALA A 13 -13.77 -0.76 -13.46
N MET A 14 -12.79 -1.42 -14.08
CA MET A 14 -12.60 -2.86 -13.98
C MET A 14 -12.21 -3.25 -12.54
N ALA A 15 -11.27 -2.53 -11.93
CA ALA A 15 -10.83 -2.76 -10.56
C ALA A 15 -12.01 -2.67 -9.58
N HIS A 16 -12.85 -1.64 -9.68
CA HIS A 16 -14.04 -1.49 -8.82
C HIS A 16 -15.03 -2.64 -9.01
N ARG A 17 -15.27 -3.09 -10.25
CA ARG A 17 -16.14 -4.27 -10.49
C ARG A 17 -15.58 -5.53 -9.84
N ILE A 18 -14.27 -5.77 -9.95
CA ILE A 18 -13.61 -6.92 -9.33
C ILE A 18 -13.70 -6.85 -7.81
N LEU A 19 -13.46 -5.66 -7.24
CA LEU A 19 -13.56 -5.44 -5.79
C LEU A 19 -14.98 -5.65 -5.28
N ASP A 20 -16.00 -5.13 -5.98
CA ASP A 20 -17.41 -5.32 -5.63
C ASP A 20 -17.80 -6.80 -5.68
N GLN A 21 -17.49 -7.52 -6.77
CA GLN A 21 -17.77 -8.94 -6.89
C GLN A 21 -17.08 -9.77 -5.80
N SER A 22 -15.85 -9.42 -5.46
CA SER A 22 -15.10 -10.10 -4.40
C SER A 22 -15.74 -9.86 -3.03
N PHE A 23 -16.11 -8.62 -2.75
CA PHE A 23 -16.74 -8.23 -1.49
C PHE A 23 -18.13 -8.87 -1.33
N ASP A 24 -18.94 -8.86 -2.39
CA ASP A 24 -20.26 -9.52 -2.43
C ASP A 24 -20.16 -11.04 -2.24
N ALA A 25 -19.06 -11.64 -2.67
CA ALA A 25 -18.75 -13.05 -2.45
C ALA A 25 -18.20 -13.36 -1.04
N GLY A 26 -18.09 -12.36 -0.15
CA GLY A 26 -17.63 -12.52 1.22
C GLY A 26 -16.12 -12.35 1.43
N ILE A 27 -15.37 -11.93 0.41
CA ILE A 27 -13.94 -11.59 0.56
C ILE A 27 -13.86 -10.18 1.14
N ASN A 28 -13.32 -10.05 2.35
CA ASN A 28 -13.20 -8.78 3.04
C ASN A 28 -11.75 -8.34 3.32
N PHE A 29 -10.76 -9.17 2.98
CA PHE A 29 -9.33 -8.86 3.13
C PHE A 29 -8.73 -8.49 1.78
N PHE A 30 -8.24 -7.24 1.66
CA PHE A 30 -7.66 -6.69 0.43
C PHE A 30 -6.22 -6.26 0.67
N ASP A 31 -5.31 -6.79 -0.14
CA ASP A 31 -3.87 -6.56 -0.05
C ASP A 31 -3.40 -5.62 -1.16
N THR A 32 -2.77 -4.53 -0.77
CA THR A 32 -2.19 -3.51 -1.65
C THR A 32 -0.76 -3.17 -1.23
N ALA A 33 -0.15 -2.16 -1.83
CA ALA A 33 1.15 -1.60 -1.46
C ALA A 33 1.32 -0.17 -2.01
N GLU A 34 2.15 0.63 -1.36
CA GLU A 34 2.47 1.98 -1.85
C GLU A 34 3.13 1.99 -3.23
N GLY A 35 3.83 0.87 -3.57
CA GLY A 35 4.55 0.71 -4.83
C GLY A 35 3.69 0.22 -6.00
N TYR A 36 2.46 -0.23 -5.76
CA TYR A 36 1.60 -0.76 -6.81
C TYR A 36 1.03 0.34 -7.72
N PRO A 37 0.68 0.04 -8.99
CA PRO A 37 0.58 -1.27 -9.62
C PRO A 37 1.89 -1.86 -10.15
N VAL A 38 1.81 -3.12 -10.58
CA VAL A 38 2.88 -3.87 -11.25
C VAL A 38 2.42 -4.19 -12.68
N PRO A 39 3.30 -4.15 -13.70
CA PRO A 39 4.73 -3.82 -13.60
C PRO A 39 4.95 -2.37 -13.14
N PRO A 40 6.03 -2.11 -12.38
CA PRO A 40 6.25 -0.79 -11.82
C PRO A 40 6.59 0.24 -12.89
N ASP A 41 5.91 1.38 -12.80
CA ASP A 41 6.12 2.54 -13.64
C ASP A 41 5.97 3.79 -12.77
N ALA A 42 6.93 4.70 -12.85
CA ALA A 42 6.93 5.95 -12.08
C ALA A 42 5.63 6.76 -12.24
N LYS A 43 4.99 6.64 -13.41
CA LYS A 43 3.71 7.31 -13.74
C LYS A 43 2.53 6.77 -12.93
N TYR A 44 2.61 5.52 -12.49
CA TYR A 44 1.47 4.82 -11.88
C TYR A 44 1.64 4.50 -10.40
N VAL A 45 2.84 4.63 -9.85
CA VAL A 45 3.12 4.30 -8.45
C VAL A 45 2.17 4.99 -7.48
N GLY A 46 1.52 4.23 -6.64
CA GLY A 46 0.52 4.68 -5.66
C GLY A 46 -0.93 4.67 -6.17
N ARG A 47 -1.14 4.47 -7.47
CA ARG A 47 -2.48 4.49 -8.09
C ARG A 47 -3.38 3.38 -7.55
N THR A 48 -2.83 2.21 -7.24
CA THR A 48 -3.63 1.10 -6.71
C THR A 48 -4.27 1.45 -5.36
N GLU A 49 -3.52 2.04 -4.43
CA GLU A 49 -4.07 2.51 -3.16
C GLU A 49 -5.14 3.60 -3.35
N GLU A 50 -4.96 4.50 -4.32
CA GLU A 50 -5.97 5.53 -4.65
C GLU A 50 -7.26 4.91 -5.17
N ILE A 51 -7.17 3.90 -6.04
CA ILE A 51 -8.34 3.17 -6.58
C ILE A 51 -9.07 2.44 -5.45
N VAL A 52 -8.34 1.73 -4.60
CA VAL A 52 -8.91 1.02 -3.45
C VAL A 52 -9.56 2.01 -2.48
N GLY A 53 -8.91 3.14 -2.20
CA GLY A 53 -9.44 4.20 -1.33
C GLY A 53 -10.77 4.77 -1.86
N ARG A 54 -10.84 5.08 -3.15
CA ARG A 54 -12.10 5.54 -3.77
C ARG A 54 -13.20 4.48 -3.76
N TRP A 55 -12.82 3.20 -3.92
CA TRP A 55 -13.77 2.10 -3.83
C TRP A 55 -14.35 1.93 -2.42
N MET A 56 -13.54 2.09 -1.38
CA MET A 56 -13.99 2.00 0.01
C MET A 56 -14.94 3.12 0.41
N LYS A 57 -14.91 4.26 -0.29
CA LYS A 57 -15.75 5.41 0.03
C LYS A 57 -17.23 5.06 -0.04
N GLY A 58 -17.94 5.27 1.06
CA GLY A 58 -19.35 4.93 1.17
C GLY A 58 -19.65 3.49 1.58
N LYS A 59 -18.60 2.67 1.82
CA LYS A 59 -18.73 1.33 2.41
C LYS A 59 -18.49 1.41 3.92
N ASP A 60 -18.97 0.40 4.64
CA ASP A 60 -18.64 0.24 6.05
C ASP A 60 -17.15 -0.15 6.16
N ARG A 61 -16.33 0.77 6.68
CA ARG A 61 -14.88 0.57 6.82
C ARG A 61 -14.54 -0.59 7.74
N ASP A 62 -15.34 -0.82 8.78
CA ASP A 62 -15.13 -1.90 9.75
C ASP A 62 -15.42 -3.28 9.16
N ALA A 63 -16.13 -3.34 8.02
CA ALA A 63 -16.35 -4.60 7.29
C ALA A 63 -15.18 -4.97 6.38
N ILE A 64 -14.16 -4.12 6.23
CA ILE A 64 -13.05 -4.27 5.29
C ILE A 64 -11.72 -4.33 6.04
N ILE A 65 -10.90 -5.33 5.73
CA ILE A 65 -9.52 -5.45 6.24
C ILE A 65 -8.57 -5.02 5.12
N ILE A 66 -7.81 -3.96 5.35
CA ILE A 66 -6.80 -3.42 4.42
C ILE A 66 -5.41 -3.75 4.89
N ALA A 67 -4.67 -4.47 4.04
CA ALA A 67 -3.24 -4.66 4.17
C ALA A 67 -2.50 -3.77 3.15
N THR A 68 -1.49 -3.04 3.59
CA THR A 68 -0.58 -2.32 2.68
C THR A 68 0.87 -2.41 3.14
N LYS A 69 1.79 -1.89 2.33
CA LYS A 69 3.22 -2.15 2.53
C LYS A 69 4.05 -0.91 2.24
N VAL A 70 5.05 -0.65 3.10
CA VAL A 70 6.13 0.29 2.82
C VAL A 70 7.19 -0.37 1.94
N SER A 71 7.65 0.34 0.92
CA SER A 71 8.74 -0.12 0.06
C SER A 71 10.08 -0.07 0.79
N GLY A 72 10.82 -1.16 0.76
CA GLY A 72 12.24 -1.17 1.12
C GLY A 72 13.10 -0.42 0.09
N PRO A 73 14.43 -0.63 0.08
CA PRO A 73 15.35 0.05 -0.83
C PRO A 73 14.94 -0.11 -2.29
N SER A 74 15.08 0.97 -3.08
CA SER A 74 14.82 0.93 -4.52
C SER A 74 15.78 0.00 -5.23
N HIS A 75 15.23 -0.86 -6.08
CA HIS A 75 16.04 -1.78 -6.90
C HIS A 75 16.63 -1.07 -8.12
N ILE A 76 17.73 -1.61 -8.65
CA ILE A 76 18.45 -1.04 -9.80
C ILE A 76 17.55 -0.90 -11.03
N TRP A 77 16.64 -1.87 -11.24
CA TRP A 77 15.74 -1.91 -12.41
C TRP A 77 14.54 -0.96 -12.34
N PHE A 78 14.23 -0.42 -11.16
CA PHE A 78 13.16 0.55 -10.98
C PHE A 78 13.49 1.51 -9.83
N LYS A 79 13.58 2.79 -10.15
CA LYS A 79 13.73 3.86 -9.16
C LYS A 79 12.34 4.46 -8.88
N SER A 80 11.81 4.17 -7.70
CA SER A 80 10.52 4.71 -7.27
C SER A 80 10.56 6.25 -7.25
N PRO A 81 9.50 6.95 -7.70
CA PRO A 81 9.37 8.39 -7.48
C PRO A 81 9.07 8.74 -6.02
N LYS A 82 8.68 7.76 -5.22
CA LYS A 82 8.45 7.95 -3.78
C LYS A 82 9.77 8.35 -3.10
N ARG A 83 9.71 9.37 -2.25
CA ARG A 83 10.85 9.88 -1.47
C ARG A 83 12.13 10.07 -2.30
N ALA A 84 11.95 10.61 -3.53
CA ALA A 84 13.04 10.83 -4.52
C ALA A 84 13.84 9.56 -4.87
N GLY A 85 13.25 8.38 -4.72
CA GLY A 85 13.88 7.10 -4.96
C GLY A 85 14.76 6.60 -3.81
N MET A 86 14.77 7.29 -2.68
CA MET A 86 15.50 6.90 -1.46
C MET A 86 14.56 6.19 -0.49
N THR A 87 13.90 5.13 -0.96
CA THR A 87 13.02 4.30 -0.11
C THR A 87 13.86 3.41 0.79
N ALA A 88 13.43 3.25 2.04
CA ALA A 88 14.05 2.43 3.06
C ALA A 88 12.99 2.02 4.09
N VAL A 89 13.34 1.15 5.03
CA VAL A 89 12.48 0.79 6.17
C VAL A 89 13.01 1.35 7.50
N ASP A 90 13.67 2.49 7.43
CA ASP A 90 14.02 3.30 8.60
C ASP A 90 12.80 4.09 9.11
N ARG A 91 12.96 4.71 10.28
CA ARG A 91 11.90 5.49 10.93
C ARG A 91 11.30 6.55 10.02
N HIS A 92 12.13 7.36 9.39
CA HIS A 92 11.67 8.47 8.54
C HIS A 92 10.82 7.98 7.37
N ASN A 93 11.30 6.94 6.68
CA ASN A 93 10.61 6.37 5.52
C ASN A 93 9.29 5.68 5.91
N ILE A 94 9.26 4.91 6.99
CA ILE A 94 8.05 4.23 7.46
C ILE A 94 6.98 5.27 7.85
N MET A 95 7.31 6.25 8.67
CA MET A 95 6.35 7.29 9.11
C MET A 95 5.80 8.07 7.92
N LYS A 96 6.66 8.46 6.99
CA LYS A 96 6.22 9.16 5.78
C LYS A 96 5.38 8.29 4.86
N ALA A 97 5.73 7.01 4.71
CA ALA A 97 5.01 6.07 3.86
C ALA A 97 3.60 5.77 4.40
N VAL A 98 3.46 5.55 5.71
CA VAL A 98 2.15 5.26 6.32
C VAL A 98 1.19 6.45 6.17
N GLU A 99 1.65 7.68 6.42
CA GLU A 99 0.84 8.88 6.21
C GLU A 99 0.38 9.03 4.76
N ASP A 100 1.28 8.78 3.82
CA ASP A 100 0.97 8.87 2.39
C ASP A 100 0.00 7.77 1.95
N SER A 101 0.12 6.55 2.51
CA SER A 101 -0.81 5.44 2.26
C SER A 101 -2.19 5.73 2.82
N LEU A 102 -2.30 6.24 4.05
CA LEU A 102 -3.58 6.66 4.66
C LEU A 102 -4.30 7.70 3.79
N ARG A 103 -3.55 8.68 3.24
CA ARG A 103 -4.13 9.69 2.33
C ARG A 103 -4.63 9.08 1.02
N ARG A 104 -3.86 8.17 0.39
CA ARG A 104 -4.28 7.50 -0.85
C ARG A 104 -5.46 6.56 -0.63
N LEU A 105 -5.45 5.82 0.48
CA LEU A 105 -6.53 4.91 0.88
C LEU A 105 -7.78 5.65 1.41
N GLN A 106 -7.66 6.94 1.73
CA GLN A 106 -8.75 7.79 2.25
C GLN A 106 -9.37 7.19 3.53
N THR A 107 -8.54 6.67 4.42
CA THR A 107 -8.90 6.09 5.71
C THR A 107 -7.96 6.59 6.79
N ASP A 108 -8.38 6.54 8.04
CA ASP A 108 -7.60 6.96 9.21
C ASP A 108 -6.87 5.80 9.89
N TYR A 109 -7.09 4.56 9.46
CA TYR A 109 -6.34 3.40 9.94
C TYR A 109 -6.11 2.35 8.85
N ILE A 110 -5.06 1.54 9.06
CA ILE A 110 -4.68 0.38 8.25
C ILE A 110 -4.71 -0.84 9.18
N ASP A 111 -5.33 -1.94 8.75
CA ASP A 111 -5.47 -3.13 9.58
C ASP A 111 -4.19 -3.94 9.65
N LEU A 112 -3.43 -4.02 8.56
CA LEU A 112 -2.14 -4.69 8.49
C LEU A 112 -1.13 -3.86 7.71
N TYR A 113 -0.07 -3.39 8.40
CA TYR A 113 1.02 -2.66 7.77
C TYR A 113 2.29 -3.52 7.74
N GLN A 114 2.93 -3.60 6.57
CA GLN A 114 4.02 -4.55 6.31
C GLN A 114 5.22 -3.84 5.68
N THR A 115 6.43 -4.40 5.87
CA THR A 115 7.56 -4.12 5.00
C THR A 115 7.45 -4.97 3.74
N HIS A 116 7.60 -4.35 2.54
CA HIS A 116 7.41 -5.06 1.27
C HIS A 116 8.56 -6.02 0.97
N TRP A 117 9.77 -5.64 1.35
CA TRP A 117 10.99 -6.47 1.33
C TRP A 117 11.98 -5.94 2.37
N PRO A 118 12.94 -6.79 2.77
CA PRO A 118 13.91 -6.41 3.79
C PRO A 118 14.84 -5.28 3.30
N ASP A 119 15.32 -4.50 4.26
CA ASP A 119 16.37 -3.52 4.08
C ASP A 119 17.57 -3.90 4.97
N HIS A 120 18.63 -4.36 4.34
CA HIS A 120 19.85 -4.77 5.06
C HIS A 120 20.72 -3.56 5.47
N GLY A 121 20.36 -2.35 5.06
CA GLY A 121 21.02 -1.10 5.46
C GLY A 121 20.46 -0.49 6.74
N VAL A 122 19.33 -1.01 7.25
CA VAL A 122 18.65 -0.55 8.46
C VAL A 122 18.65 -1.67 9.50
N ALA A 123 18.92 -1.33 10.77
CA ALA A 123 18.82 -2.29 11.86
C ALA A 123 17.37 -2.74 12.04
N TYR A 124 17.13 -4.04 12.19
CA TYR A 124 15.77 -4.57 12.37
C TYR A 124 15.07 -4.00 13.62
N ASP A 125 15.84 -3.74 14.68
CA ASP A 125 15.31 -3.15 15.91
C ASP A 125 14.68 -1.77 15.63
N GLU A 126 15.33 -0.91 14.82
CA GLU A 126 14.78 0.39 14.41
C GLU A 126 13.44 0.23 13.67
N THR A 127 13.40 -0.68 12.69
CA THR A 127 12.17 -0.97 11.95
C THR A 127 11.06 -1.45 12.88
N MET A 128 11.38 -2.36 13.79
CA MET A 128 10.38 -2.95 14.71
C MET A 128 9.88 -1.94 15.74
N GLU A 129 10.74 -1.07 16.26
CA GLU A 129 10.35 0.01 17.18
C GLU A 129 9.33 0.96 16.54
N VAL A 130 9.54 1.31 15.29
CA VAL A 130 8.60 2.18 14.54
C VAL A 130 7.26 1.49 14.28
N LEU A 131 7.29 0.21 13.88
CA LEU A 131 6.06 -0.55 13.67
C LEU A 131 5.26 -0.73 14.97
N ASP A 132 5.93 -0.94 16.11
CA ASP A 132 5.30 -0.99 17.43
C ASP A 132 4.67 0.36 17.82
N GLU A 133 5.35 1.49 17.53
CA GLU A 133 4.81 2.83 17.75
C GLU A 133 3.52 3.07 16.93
N LEU A 134 3.46 2.58 15.69
CA LEU A 134 2.28 2.73 14.82
C LEU A 134 1.07 1.92 15.30
N VAL A 135 1.27 0.88 16.12
CA VAL A 135 0.19 0.04 16.69
C VAL A 135 -0.42 0.68 17.95
N ARG A 136 0.31 1.56 18.63
CA ARG A 136 -0.11 2.21 19.87
C ARG A 136 -0.99 3.43 19.66
#